data_0bcaa21891487003e37e986189e8e09a
#
_entry.id   0bcaa21891487003e37e986189e8e09a
#
_cell.length_a   1.000
_cell.length_b   1.000
_cell.length_c   1.000
_cell.angle_alpha   90.00
_cell.angle_beta   90.00
_cell.angle_gamma   90.00
#
_symmetry.space_group_name_H-M   'P 1'
#
loop_
_entity.id
_entity.type
_entity.pdbx_description
1 polymer ?
#
loop_
_entity_poly.entity_id
_entity_poly.type
_entity_poly.pdbx_seq_one_letter_code
_entity_poly.pdbx_strand_id
1 'polypeptide(L)'
;MKLGRYEIENPLILGPMAGVTDWAFRTICAELGANITVTEMVSSRALVYQDQKSKKLLRKNEGSLCGAQIFGNDPQIMAQAAVLALEHSGCDFLDINMGCPMPKIAGSGDGCGLMRTPELAGEIVKAVVKAVDVPVTVKCRLGWDKGSINVLDFTKRMEDSGASMVAVHGRTRAMLYSGVADWDYIRKVKEQLSIPVIANGDIVDAPSALRCLKWTGADGIMIGRATFGDPWIFQQVSAAMAGQEVPERPILKDRIAVAVKQFELSERDHGEHIACLEARKHFAWYLRGVRNASYYKKEITSMNKMEDIYRIARDIVRDLE
;
A
#
# COMPACT_ATOMS: atom_id res chain seq x y z
N MET A 1 0.14 -7.61 17.47
CA MET A 1 1.09 -8.18 16.48
C MET A 1 2.49 -7.68 16.80
N LYS A 2 3.50 -8.56 16.67
CA LYS A 2 4.91 -8.15 16.83
C LYS A 2 5.62 -8.16 15.48
N LEU A 3 6.33 -7.08 15.16
CA LEU A 3 7.17 -6.95 13.95
C LEU A 3 8.56 -6.47 14.39
N GLY A 4 9.52 -7.38 14.46
CA GLY A 4 10.83 -7.11 15.05
C GLY A 4 10.70 -6.58 16.49
N ARG A 5 11.18 -5.35 16.74
CA ARG A 5 11.08 -4.65 18.03
C ARG A 5 9.75 -3.91 18.25
N TYR A 6 8.89 -3.83 17.23
CA TYR A 6 7.66 -3.07 17.30
C TYR A 6 6.49 -3.95 17.74
N GLU A 7 5.72 -3.47 18.73
CA GLU A 7 4.45 -4.05 19.14
C GLU A 7 3.33 -3.18 18.57
N ILE A 8 2.44 -3.77 17.78
CA ILE A 8 1.41 -3.05 17.04
C ILE A 8 0.05 -3.63 17.41
N GLU A 9 -0.78 -2.80 18.03
CA GLU A 9 -2.18 -3.14 18.25
C GLU A 9 -2.99 -2.86 17.00
N ASN A 10 -3.90 -3.78 16.66
CA ASN A 10 -4.82 -3.62 15.54
C ASN A 10 -4.14 -3.13 14.24
N PRO A 11 -3.25 -3.93 13.63
CA PRO A 11 -2.51 -3.48 12.45
C PRO A 11 -3.41 -3.09 11.29
N LEU A 12 -3.39 -1.80 10.94
CA LEU A 12 -4.09 -1.20 9.80
C LEU A 12 -3.06 -0.65 8.81
N ILE A 13 -2.92 -1.32 7.67
CA ILE A 13 -1.86 -1.04 6.71
C ILE A 13 -2.42 -0.36 5.48
N LEU A 14 -1.83 0.78 5.09
CA LEU A 14 -2.04 1.32 3.75
C LEU A 14 -1.26 0.48 2.74
N GLY A 15 -1.97 -0.20 1.85
CA GLY A 15 -1.35 -1.03 0.82
C GLY A 15 -0.59 -0.19 -0.22
N PRO A 16 0.65 -0.57 -0.60
CA PRO A 16 1.43 0.14 -1.61
C PRO A 16 0.77 0.07 -2.98
N MET A 17 0.60 1.22 -3.62
CA MET A 17 -0.01 1.37 -4.95
C MET A 17 0.78 2.38 -5.77
N ALA A 18 1.51 1.90 -6.79
CA ALA A 18 2.34 2.72 -7.65
C ALA A 18 1.54 3.89 -8.28
N GLY A 19 2.09 5.08 -8.18
CA GLY A 19 1.47 6.33 -8.63
C GLY A 19 0.27 6.76 -7.77
N VAL A 20 0.06 6.22 -6.58
CA VAL A 20 -1.07 6.57 -5.69
C VAL A 20 -0.61 6.83 -4.26
N THR A 21 0.18 5.91 -3.69
CA THR A 21 0.61 5.99 -2.30
C THR A 21 1.96 6.71 -2.19
N ASP A 22 2.02 7.90 -2.77
CA ASP A 22 3.13 8.83 -2.60
C ASP A 22 3.31 9.25 -1.14
N TRP A 23 4.37 9.98 -0.85
CA TRP A 23 4.65 10.45 0.50
C TRP A 23 3.50 11.28 1.09
N ALA A 24 2.89 12.17 0.30
CA ALA A 24 1.81 13.05 0.75
C ALA A 24 0.58 12.22 1.14
N PHE A 25 0.16 11.28 0.31
CA PHE A 25 -1.01 10.44 0.60
C PHE A 25 -0.77 9.50 1.77
N ARG A 26 0.43 8.91 1.90
CA ARG A 26 0.80 8.11 3.08
C ARG A 26 0.74 8.93 4.36
N THR A 27 1.20 10.19 4.34
CA THR A 27 1.11 11.10 5.48
C THR A 27 -0.34 11.35 5.88
N ILE A 28 -1.24 11.66 4.94
CA ILE A 28 -2.67 11.82 5.21
C ILE A 28 -3.28 10.55 5.80
N CYS A 29 -2.98 9.39 5.23
CA CYS A 29 -3.52 8.12 5.75
C CYS A 29 -3.00 7.80 7.16
N ALA A 30 -1.73 8.10 7.45
CA ALA A 30 -1.15 7.92 8.78
C ALA A 30 -1.83 8.82 9.83
N GLU A 31 -2.03 10.10 9.53
CA GLU A 31 -2.78 11.04 10.38
C GLU A 31 -4.22 10.57 10.65
N LEU A 32 -4.80 9.82 9.72
CA LEU A 32 -6.18 9.29 9.80
C LEU A 32 -6.23 7.83 10.30
N GLY A 33 -5.14 7.30 10.87
CA GLY A 33 -5.16 6.04 11.60
C GLY A 33 -4.54 4.83 10.90
N ALA A 34 -3.94 4.98 9.72
CA ALA A 34 -3.08 3.92 9.18
C ALA A 34 -1.82 3.83 10.03
N ASN A 35 -1.72 2.80 10.90
CA ASN A 35 -0.58 2.68 11.81
C ASN A 35 0.66 2.03 11.15
N ILE A 36 0.50 1.49 9.95
CA ILE A 36 1.58 1.01 9.08
C ILE A 36 1.35 1.54 7.66
N THR A 37 2.41 2.06 7.04
CA THR A 37 2.43 2.44 5.63
C THR A 37 3.59 1.74 4.92
N VAL A 38 3.48 1.62 3.60
CA VAL A 38 4.55 1.06 2.77
C VAL A 38 4.75 2.01 1.58
N THR A 39 6.02 2.30 1.25
CA THR A 39 6.34 3.17 0.12
C THR A 39 5.86 2.57 -1.21
N GLU A 40 5.81 3.37 -2.25
CA GLU A 40 5.70 2.81 -3.60
C GLU A 40 6.86 1.86 -3.88
N MET A 41 6.62 0.87 -4.73
CA MET A 41 7.64 -0.13 -5.03
C MET A 41 8.75 0.44 -5.91
N VAL A 42 10.00 0.18 -5.54
CA VAL A 42 11.18 0.63 -6.27
C VAL A 42 11.97 -0.55 -6.82
N SER A 43 12.45 -0.41 -8.07
CA SER A 43 13.30 -1.43 -8.68
C SER A 43 14.65 -1.52 -7.98
N SER A 44 15.04 -2.72 -7.57
CA SER A 44 16.34 -3.00 -6.96
C SER A 44 17.49 -2.58 -7.89
N ARG A 45 17.38 -2.87 -9.19
CA ARG A 45 18.36 -2.46 -10.19
C ARG A 45 18.47 -0.94 -10.28
N ALA A 46 17.34 -0.22 -10.29
CA ALA A 46 17.36 1.24 -10.35
C ALA A 46 18.07 1.86 -9.13
N LEU A 47 17.88 1.28 -7.92
CA LEU A 47 18.61 1.74 -6.72
C LEU A 47 20.11 1.48 -6.82
N VAL A 48 20.51 0.29 -7.21
CA VAL A 48 21.95 -0.05 -7.37
C VAL A 48 22.61 0.83 -8.42
N TYR A 49 21.93 1.16 -9.52
CA TYR A 49 22.41 2.09 -10.54
C TYR A 49 22.16 3.58 -10.19
N GLN A 50 21.82 3.90 -8.94
CA GLN A 50 21.76 5.26 -8.39
C GLN A 50 20.69 6.17 -9.05
N ASP A 51 19.59 5.62 -9.55
CA ASP A 51 18.50 6.41 -10.13
C ASP A 51 17.85 7.34 -9.08
N GLN A 52 17.98 8.65 -9.28
CA GLN A 52 17.52 9.65 -8.33
C GLN A 52 15.98 9.74 -8.22
N LYS A 53 15.25 9.40 -9.28
CA LYS A 53 13.79 9.38 -9.27
C LYS A 53 13.27 8.26 -8.39
N SER A 54 13.89 7.08 -8.48
CA SER A 54 13.56 5.93 -7.65
C SER A 54 13.82 6.19 -6.17
N LYS A 55 14.88 6.89 -5.81
CA LYS A 55 15.20 7.25 -4.42
C LYS A 55 14.10 8.11 -3.78
N LYS A 56 13.53 9.07 -4.50
CA LYS A 56 12.46 9.94 -4.00
C LYS A 56 11.21 9.17 -3.55
N LEU A 57 10.89 8.05 -4.21
CA LEU A 57 9.74 7.22 -3.85
C LEU A 57 9.86 6.56 -2.47
N LEU A 58 11.08 6.44 -1.95
CA LEU A 58 11.37 5.79 -0.66
C LEU A 58 11.25 6.73 0.54
N ARG A 59 10.85 7.99 0.36
CA ARG A 59 10.72 8.94 1.47
C ARG A 59 9.80 8.41 2.56
N LYS A 60 10.31 8.28 3.78
CA LYS A 60 9.54 7.90 4.97
C LYS A 60 8.53 8.98 5.31
N ASN A 61 7.30 8.61 5.69
CA ASN A 61 6.34 9.51 6.32
C ASN A 61 6.39 9.34 7.84
N GLU A 62 5.94 10.37 8.54
CA GLU A 62 5.77 10.36 10.00
C GLU A 62 4.40 9.81 10.41
N GLY A 63 4.20 9.58 11.70
CA GLY A 63 2.91 9.18 12.28
C GLY A 63 2.53 7.71 12.12
N SER A 64 3.33 6.89 11.42
CA SER A 64 3.15 5.45 11.28
C SER A 64 4.48 4.72 11.16
N LEU A 65 4.49 3.41 11.39
CA LEU A 65 5.62 2.58 10.94
C LEU A 65 5.64 2.58 9.41
N CYS A 66 6.79 2.83 8.81
CA CYS A 66 6.92 2.91 7.37
C CYS A 66 7.90 1.86 6.83
N GLY A 67 7.45 1.05 5.88
CA GLY A 67 8.30 0.10 5.16
C GLY A 67 8.78 0.64 3.82
N ALA A 68 10.04 0.42 3.48
CA ALA A 68 10.55 0.65 2.13
C ALA A 68 10.24 -0.58 1.26
N GLN A 69 9.50 -0.41 0.16
CA GLN A 69 9.18 -1.53 -0.72
C GLN A 69 10.09 -1.57 -1.95
N ILE A 70 10.76 -2.71 -2.14
CA ILE A 70 11.59 -2.98 -3.32
C ILE A 70 11.09 -4.20 -4.10
N PHE A 71 11.44 -4.28 -5.38
CA PHE A 71 11.19 -5.44 -6.21
C PHE A 71 12.39 -5.77 -7.11
N GLY A 72 12.55 -7.04 -7.46
CA GLY A 72 13.59 -7.58 -8.31
C GLY A 72 13.61 -9.10 -8.23
N ASN A 73 14.40 -9.71 -9.09
CA ASN A 73 14.52 -11.18 -9.21
C ASN A 73 15.97 -11.70 -9.10
N ASP A 74 16.89 -10.87 -8.64
CA ASP A 74 18.28 -11.25 -8.41
C ASP A 74 18.60 -11.11 -6.91
N PRO A 75 18.96 -12.19 -6.20
CA PRO A 75 19.19 -12.16 -4.75
C PRO A 75 20.29 -11.19 -4.31
N GLN A 76 21.36 -11.07 -5.08
CA GLN A 76 22.50 -10.22 -4.73
C GLN A 76 22.16 -8.75 -4.94
N ILE A 77 21.51 -8.42 -6.07
CA ILE A 77 21.04 -7.06 -6.36
C ILE A 77 19.97 -6.65 -5.34
N MET A 78 19.07 -7.55 -4.97
CA MET A 78 18.05 -7.30 -3.96
C MET A 78 18.65 -7.02 -2.57
N ALA A 79 19.67 -7.76 -2.16
CA ALA A 79 20.37 -7.52 -0.91
C ALA A 79 21.08 -6.15 -0.89
N GLN A 80 21.79 -5.78 -1.97
CA GLN A 80 22.42 -4.46 -2.10
C GLN A 80 21.38 -3.34 -2.10
N ALA A 81 20.30 -3.50 -2.86
CA ALA A 81 19.21 -2.53 -2.94
C ALA A 81 18.49 -2.34 -1.60
N ALA A 82 18.37 -3.39 -0.79
CA ALA A 82 17.78 -3.33 0.54
C ALA A 82 18.55 -2.41 1.48
N VAL A 83 19.88 -2.55 1.50
CA VAL A 83 20.77 -1.66 2.29
C VAL A 83 20.62 -0.21 1.81
N LEU A 84 20.76 0.04 0.50
CA LEU A 84 20.62 1.38 -0.08
C LEU A 84 19.24 2.00 0.17
N ALA A 85 18.18 1.20 0.10
CA ALA A 85 16.82 1.66 0.37
C ALA A 85 16.67 2.17 1.81
N LEU A 86 17.19 1.41 2.78
CA LEU A 86 17.10 1.74 4.21
C LEU A 86 18.01 2.92 4.58
N GLU A 87 19.24 2.96 4.07
CA GLU A 87 20.16 4.09 4.28
C GLU A 87 19.58 5.40 3.76
N HIS A 88 18.92 5.35 2.61
CA HIS A 88 18.33 6.54 2.00
C HIS A 88 17.02 6.97 2.70
N SER A 89 16.16 6.02 3.05
CA SER A 89 14.80 6.31 3.54
C SER A 89 14.70 6.46 5.05
N GLY A 90 15.54 5.75 5.81
CA GLY A 90 15.37 5.60 7.25
C GLY A 90 14.09 4.87 7.65
N CYS A 91 13.51 4.05 6.76
CA CYS A 91 12.31 3.27 7.03
C CYS A 91 12.51 2.23 8.14
N ASP A 92 11.42 1.83 8.79
CA ASP A 92 11.44 0.98 9.98
C ASP A 92 11.58 -0.51 9.65
N PHE A 93 11.20 -0.90 8.44
CA PHE A 93 11.30 -2.27 7.91
C PHE A 93 11.44 -2.25 6.39
N LEU A 94 11.83 -3.38 5.82
CA LEU A 94 11.89 -3.58 4.37
C LEU A 94 10.77 -4.49 3.91
N ASP A 95 10.07 -4.13 2.84
CA ASP A 95 9.03 -4.96 2.23
C ASP A 95 9.44 -5.40 0.82
N ILE A 96 9.27 -6.69 0.52
CA ILE A 96 9.58 -7.25 -0.80
C ILE A 96 8.28 -7.45 -1.57
N ASN A 97 8.17 -6.80 -2.73
CA ASN A 97 7.02 -6.97 -3.61
C ASN A 97 7.11 -8.28 -4.40
N MET A 98 6.25 -9.22 -4.06
CA MET A 98 6.04 -10.49 -4.79
C MET A 98 4.59 -10.62 -5.28
N GLY A 99 3.87 -9.49 -5.45
CA GLY A 99 2.46 -9.48 -5.78
C GLY A 99 2.04 -8.56 -6.94
N CYS A 100 2.94 -7.73 -7.49
CA CYS A 100 2.62 -6.84 -8.60
C CYS A 100 2.21 -7.65 -9.85
N PRO A 101 0.96 -7.48 -10.37
CA PRO A 101 0.47 -8.30 -11.46
C PRO A 101 0.77 -7.70 -12.85
N MET A 102 1.34 -6.49 -12.90
CA MET A 102 1.51 -5.74 -14.15
C MET A 102 2.42 -6.48 -15.13
N PRO A 103 2.04 -6.60 -16.42
CA PRO A 103 2.79 -7.38 -17.41
C PRO A 103 4.28 -7.02 -17.49
N LYS A 104 4.62 -5.73 -17.42
CA LYS A 104 6.01 -5.27 -17.47
C LYS A 104 6.84 -5.77 -16.28
N ILE A 105 6.25 -5.94 -15.11
CA ILE A 105 6.91 -6.41 -13.89
C ILE A 105 6.87 -7.94 -13.81
N ALA A 106 5.66 -8.51 -13.84
CA ALA A 106 5.49 -9.95 -13.68
C ALA A 106 6.05 -10.76 -14.86
N GLY A 107 6.07 -10.16 -16.06
CA GLY A 107 6.61 -10.82 -17.27
C GLY A 107 8.15 -10.91 -17.27
N SER A 108 8.84 -10.03 -16.58
CA SER A 108 10.30 -10.08 -16.37
C SER A 108 10.73 -11.02 -15.23
N GLY A 109 9.80 -11.69 -14.56
CA GLY A 109 10.08 -12.57 -13.42
C GLY A 109 10.05 -11.84 -12.06
N ASP A 110 9.79 -10.53 -12.04
CA ASP A 110 9.68 -9.72 -10.83
C ASP A 110 8.25 -9.75 -10.25
N GLY A 111 8.07 -9.22 -9.06
CA GLY A 111 6.77 -9.09 -8.42
C GLY A 111 6.03 -10.44 -8.37
N CYS A 112 4.81 -10.53 -8.91
CA CYS A 112 4.06 -11.79 -8.93
C CYS A 112 4.69 -12.89 -9.82
N GLY A 113 5.64 -12.54 -10.69
CA GLY A 113 6.45 -13.50 -11.45
C GLY A 113 7.21 -14.47 -10.55
N LEU A 114 7.68 -14.02 -9.41
CA LEU A 114 8.41 -14.83 -8.40
C LEU A 114 7.55 -15.98 -7.83
N MET A 115 6.23 -15.87 -7.84
CA MET A 115 5.38 -17.00 -7.41
C MET A 115 5.47 -18.22 -8.34
N ARG A 116 6.03 -18.07 -9.54
CA ARG A 116 6.33 -19.20 -10.46
C ARG A 116 7.69 -19.86 -10.17
N THR A 117 8.53 -19.21 -9.38
CA THR A 117 9.87 -19.65 -8.99
C THR A 117 10.05 -19.49 -7.47
N PRO A 118 9.33 -20.28 -6.64
CA PRO A 118 9.33 -20.14 -5.17
C PRO A 118 10.72 -20.32 -4.54
N GLU A 119 11.57 -21.14 -5.15
CA GLU A 119 12.96 -21.35 -4.72
C GLU A 119 13.73 -20.04 -4.78
N LEU A 120 13.70 -19.38 -5.94
CA LEU A 120 14.36 -18.09 -6.14
C LEU A 120 13.79 -17.00 -5.19
N ALA A 121 12.47 -17.00 -4.98
CA ALA A 121 11.83 -16.10 -4.02
C ALA A 121 12.40 -16.29 -2.60
N GLY A 122 12.58 -17.53 -2.17
CA GLY A 122 13.20 -17.87 -0.88
C GLY A 122 14.67 -17.43 -0.80
N GLU A 123 15.45 -17.60 -1.87
CA GLU A 123 16.84 -17.13 -1.94
C GLU A 123 16.94 -15.61 -1.82
N ILE A 124 16.03 -14.89 -2.47
CA ILE A 124 15.93 -13.42 -2.37
C ILE A 124 15.66 -13.01 -0.91
N VAL A 125 14.67 -13.62 -0.26
CA VAL A 125 14.34 -13.29 1.15
C VAL A 125 15.55 -13.57 2.04
N LYS A 126 16.20 -14.73 1.92
CA LYS A 126 17.41 -15.09 2.70
C LYS A 126 18.54 -14.07 2.49
N ALA A 127 18.79 -13.67 1.24
CA ALA A 127 19.84 -12.71 0.92
C ALA A 127 19.56 -11.33 1.53
N VAL A 128 18.31 -10.86 1.45
CA VAL A 128 17.88 -9.59 2.02
C VAL A 128 17.92 -9.62 3.55
N VAL A 129 17.36 -10.65 4.19
CA VAL A 129 17.37 -10.81 5.66
C VAL A 129 18.80 -10.81 6.21
N LYS A 130 19.75 -11.41 5.48
CA LYS A 130 21.16 -11.40 5.89
C LYS A 130 21.82 -10.03 5.75
N ALA A 131 21.31 -9.17 4.88
CA ALA A 131 21.94 -7.89 4.54
C ALA A 131 21.47 -6.72 5.41
N VAL A 132 20.34 -6.83 6.13
CA VAL A 132 19.75 -5.73 6.90
C VAL A 132 19.40 -6.15 8.31
N ASP A 133 19.42 -5.18 9.25
CA ASP A 133 19.13 -5.40 10.68
C ASP A 133 17.67 -5.10 11.06
N VAL A 134 16.81 -4.73 10.06
CA VAL A 134 15.39 -4.43 10.26
C VAL A 134 14.52 -5.62 9.84
N PRO A 135 13.26 -5.71 10.30
CA PRO A 135 12.35 -6.75 9.84
C PRO A 135 12.19 -6.73 8.31
N VAL A 136 12.17 -7.91 7.70
CA VAL A 136 11.89 -8.08 6.27
C VAL A 136 10.50 -8.69 6.10
N THR A 137 9.64 -8.06 5.32
CA THR A 137 8.27 -8.50 5.05
C THR A 137 8.07 -8.83 3.57
N VAL A 138 7.06 -9.62 3.27
CA VAL A 138 6.75 -10.02 1.89
C VAL A 138 5.29 -9.74 1.59
N LYS A 139 5.02 -9.10 0.45
CA LYS A 139 3.66 -8.93 -0.05
C LYS A 139 3.46 -9.77 -1.31
N CYS A 140 2.51 -10.73 -1.28
CA CYS A 140 2.25 -11.66 -2.38
C CYS A 140 0.77 -11.75 -2.77
N ARG A 141 0.48 -12.62 -3.72
CA ARG A 141 -0.87 -13.03 -4.17
C ARG A 141 -1.10 -14.53 -3.93
N LEU A 142 -2.19 -15.10 -4.45
CA LEU A 142 -2.51 -16.53 -4.31
C LEU A 142 -1.68 -17.42 -5.24
N GLY A 143 -1.15 -16.86 -6.32
CA GLY A 143 -0.44 -17.57 -7.37
C GLY A 143 -0.55 -16.83 -8.70
N TRP A 144 -0.07 -17.46 -9.78
CA TRP A 144 -0.09 -16.87 -11.13
C TRP A 144 -1.51 -16.83 -11.71
N ASP A 145 -2.22 -17.95 -11.68
CA ASP A 145 -3.59 -18.12 -12.14
C ASP A 145 -4.33 -19.17 -11.29
N LYS A 146 -5.59 -19.46 -11.63
CA LYS A 146 -6.42 -20.40 -10.88
C LYS A 146 -5.88 -21.84 -10.91
N GLY A 147 -5.15 -22.22 -11.95
CA GLY A 147 -4.54 -23.54 -12.10
C GLY A 147 -3.21 -23.70 -11.37
N SER A 148 -2.64 -22.60 -10.89
CA SER A 148 -1.31 -22.56 -10.25
C SER A 148 -1.31 -21.76 -8.95
N ILE A 149 -2.35 -21.92 -8.14
CA ILE A 149 -2.40 -21.36 -6.77
C ILE A 149 -1.42 -22.14 -5.89
N ASN A 150 -0.42 -21.44 -5.36
CA ASN A 150 0.64 -22.04 -4.54
C ASN A 150 0.95 -21.21 -3.27
N VAL A 151 0.05 -20.33 -2.85
CA VAL A 151 0.29 -19.39 -1.74
C VAL A 151 0.68 -20.07 -0.44
N LEU A 152 0.18 -21.28 -0.15
CA LEU A 152 0.50 -22.00 1.08
C LEU A 152 1.98 -22.38 1.13
N ASP A 153 2.46 -23.12 0.14
CA ASP A 153 3.87 -23.52 0.07
C ASP A 153 4.79 -22.30 -0.11
N PHE A 154 4.32 -21.31 -0.89
CA PHE A 154 5.06 -20.07 -1.11
C PHE A 154 5.29 -19.30 0.19
N THR A 155 4.23 -19.04 0.97
CA THR A 155 4.35 -18.26 2.22
C THR A 155 5.11 -19.02 3.30
N LYS A 156 4.96 -20.35 3.37
CA LYS A 156 5.78 -21.17 4.27
C LYS A 156 7.27 -21.06 3.94
N ARG A 157 7.62 -21.08 2.66
CA ARG A 157 8.99 -20.87 2.21
C ARG A 157 9.51 -19.46 2.55
N MET A 158 8.66 -18.42 2.50
CA MET A 158 9.06 -17.07 2.91
C MET A 158 9.37 -17.01 4.41
N GLU A 159 8.53 -17.61 5.24
CA GLU A 159 8.78 -17.78 6.68
C GLU A 159 10.09 -18.52 6.94
N ASP A 160 10.30 -19.68 6.33
CA ASP A 160 11.52 -20.50 6.47
C ASP A 160 12.77 -19.77 5.94
N SER A 161 12.59 -18.77 5.09
CA SER A 161 13.66 -17.93 4.58
C SER A 161 13.95 -16.69 5.45
N GLY A 162 13.18 -16.50 6.55
CA GLY A 162 13.40 -15.45 7.55
C GLY A 162 12.49 -14.21 7.40
N ALA A 163 11.43 -14.28 6.59
CA ALA A 163 10.44 -13.22 6.56
C ALA A 163 9.78 -13.06 7.95
N SER A 164 9.60 -11.80 8.37
CA SER A 164 9.03 -11.46 9.68
C SER A 164 7.51 -11.23 9.64
N MET A 165 6.92 -11.10 8.45
CA MET A 165 5.48 -10.91 8.21
C MET A 165 5.19 -11.17 6.74
N VAL A 166 3.98 -11.67 6.43
CA VAL A 166 3.48 -11.77 5.06
C VAL A 166 2.14 -11.05 4.90
N ALA A 167 1.97 -10.31 3.81
CA ALA A 167 0.70 -9.73 3.40
C ALA A 167 0.18 -10.45 2.14
N VAL A 168 -1.00 -11.04 2.23
CA VAL A 168 -1.56 -11.87 1.15
C VAL A 168 -2.77 -11.19 0.53
N HIS A 169 -2.67 -10.88 -0.76
CA HIS A 169 -3.83 -10.45 -1.55
C HIS A 169 -4.59 -11.69 -2.04
N GLY A 170 -5.87 -11.81 -1.65
CA GLY A 170 -6.74 -12.95 -1.95
C GLY A 170 -7.11 -13.12 -3.44
N ARG A 171 -6.25 -12.72 -4.38
CA ARG A 171 -6.42 -12.88 -5.83
C ARG A 171 -5.16 -13.44 -6.47
N THR A 172 -5.32 -14.16 -7.59
CA THR A 172 -4.20 -14.55 -8.44
C THR A 172 -3.71 -13.36 -9.27
N ARG A 173 -2.55 -13.49 -9.91
CA ARG A 173 -2.02 -12.50 -10.86
C ARG A 173 -2.99 -12.30 -12.04
N ALA A 174 -3.52 -13.38 -12.61
CA ALA A 174 -4.41 -13.33 -13.77
C ALA A 174 -5.73 -12.60 -13.48
N MET A 175 -6.22 -12.66 -12.25
CA MET A 175 -7.43 -11.93 -11.85
C MET A 175 -7.24 -10.41 -11.82
N LEU A 176 -6.04 -9.89 -11.73
CA LEU A 176 -5.77 -8.48 -11.50
C LEU A 176 -6.59 -7.94 -10.32
N TYR A 177 -7.72 -7.30 -10.60
CA TYR A 177 -8.68 -6.76 -9.62
C TYR A 177 -10.12 -7.25 -9.86
N SER A 178 -10.32 -8.17 -10.81
CA SER A 178 -11.63 -8.75 -11.13
C SER A 178 -12.02 -9.85 -10.13
N GLY A 179 -13.30 -10.21 -10.14
CA GLY A 179 -13.85 -11.22 -9.23
C GLY A 179 -13.79 -10.78 -7.76
N VAL A 180 -13.79 -11.75 -6.85
CA VAL A 180 -13.77 -11.56 -5.40
C VAL A 180 -12.47 -12.11 -4.84
N ALA A 181 -11.93 -11.43 -3.81
CA ALA A 181 -10.78 -11.91 -3.07
C ALA A 181 -11.16 -13.16 -2.25
N ASP A 182 -10.39 -14.21 -2.41
CA ASP A 182 -10.62 -15.46 -1.69
C ASP A 182 -9.91 -15.41 -0.32
N TRP A 183 -10.70 -15.15 0.71
CA TRP A 183 -10.23 -15.09 2.10
C TRP A 183 -9.98 -16.47 2.71
N ASP A 184 -10.49 -17.57 2.14
CA ASP A 184 -10.21 -18.92 2.62
C ASP A 184 -8.73 -19.29 2.47
N TYR A 185 -8.10 -18.86 1.40
CA TYR A 185 -6.64 -19.03 1.27
C TYR A 185 -5.86 -18.22 2.30
N ILE A 186 -6.31 -17.00 2.63
CA ILE A 186 -5.65 -16.20 3.67
C ILE A 186 -5.80 -16.87 5.04
N ARG A 187 -6.97 -17.43 5.35
CA ARG A 187 -7.21 -18.22 6.57
C ARG A 187 -6.25 -19.42 6.65
N LYS A 188 -6.15 -20.21 5.59
CA LYS A 188 -5.23 -21.35 5.53
C LYS A 188 -3.76 -20.94 5.70
N VAL A 189 -3.35 -19.81 5.12
CA VAL A 189 -2.01 -19.24 5.33
C VAL A 189 -1.82 -18.91 6.81
N LYS A 190 -2.81 -18.26 7.47
CA LYS A 190 -2.74 -17.92 8.89
C LYS A 190 -2.68 -19.15 9.78
N GLU A 191 -3.42 -20.21 9.47
CA GLU A 191 -3.41 -21.47 10.20
C GLU A 191 -2.06 -22.20 10.11
N GLN A 192 -1.30 -21.96 9.03
CA GLN A 192 -0.02 -22.63 8.78
C GLN A 192 1.19 -21.89 9.33
N LEU A 193 1.18 -20.55 9.34
CA LEU A 193 2.35 -19.73 9.67
C LEU A 193 2.39 -19.34 11.15
N SER A 194 3.59 -19.22 11.68
CA SER A 194 3.85 -18.67 13.03
C SER A 194 4.10 -17.16 13.01
N ILE A 195 4.55 -16.62 11.89
CA ILE A 195 4.74 -15.18 11.70
C ILE A 195 3.40 -14.48 11.41
N PRO A 196 3.30 -13.17 11.65
CA PRO A 196 2.11 -12.38 11.34
C PRO A 196 1.67 -12.49 9.88
N VAL A 197 0.35 -12.62 9.68
CA VAL A 197 -0.32 -12.66 8.38
C VAL A 197 -1.26 -11.49 8.26
N ILE A 198 -1.12 -10.69 7.21
CA ILE A 198 -1.96 -9.53 6.91
C ILE A 198 -2.90 -9.85 5.75
N ALA A 199 -4.20 -9.71 5.99
CA ALA A 199 -5.21 -9.94 4.98
C ALA A 199 -5.39 -8.72 4.06
N ASN A 200 -5.40 -8.95 2.74
CA ASN A 200 -5.59 -7.91 1.74
C ASN A 200 -6.57 -8.36 0.65
N GLY A 201 -7.44 -7.45 0.24
CA GLY A 201 -8.41 -7.63 -0.85
C GLY A 201 -9.85 -7.50 -0.38
N ASP A 202 -10.61 -6.66 -1.08
CA ASP A 202 -12.05 -6.39 -0.91
C ASP A 202 -12.46 -5.91 0.50
N ILE A 203 -11.55 -5.25 1.19
CA ILE A 203 -11.83 -4.49 2.40
C ILE A 203 -12.20 -3.09 1.94
N VAL A 204 -13.48 -2.73 2.05
CA VAL A 204 -14.04 -1.51 1.47
C VAL A 204 -14.72 -0.59 2.50
N ASP A 205 -14.96 -1.10 3.70
CA ASP A 205 -15.60 -0.41 4.81
C ASP A 205 -15.29 -1.13 6.15
N ALA A 206 -15.71 -0.55 7.27
CA ALA A 206 -15.52 -1.13 8.59
C ALA A 206 -16.23 -2.52 8.73
N PRO A 207 -17.46 -2.74 8.26
CA PRO A 207 -18.07 -4.06 8.30
C PRO A 207 -17.28 -5.13 7.54
N SER A 208 -16.75 -4.83 6.35
CA SER A 208 -15.95 -5.80 5.59
C SER A 208 -14.60 -6.08 6.25
N ALA A 209 -14.00 -5.08 6.92
CA ALA A 209 -12.79 -5.24 7.70
C ALA A 209 -13.00 -6.23 8.85
N LEU A 210 -14.04 -6.05 9.66
CA LEU A 210 -14.37 -6.95 10.77
C LEU A 210 -14.71 -8.37 10.28
N ARG A 211 -15.48 -8.50 9.19
CA ARG A 211 -15.75 -9.83 8.59
C ARG A 211 -14.47 -10.50 8.12
N CYS A 212 -13.58 -9.77 7.47
CA CYS A 212 -12.31 -10.31 7.00
C CYS A 212 -11.45 -10.83 8.14
N LEU A 213 -11.27 -10.03 9.20
CA LEU A 213 -10.53 -10.45 10.40
C LEU A 213 -11.16 -11.68 11.08
N LYS A 214 -12.47 -11.65 11.28
CA LYS A 214 -13.21 -12.78 11.91
C LYS A 214 -13.09 -14.06 11.08
N TRP A 215 -13.14 -13.95 9.75
CA TRP A 215 -13.11 -15.10 8.85
C TRP A 215 -11.70 -15.69 8.71
N THR A 216 -10.70 -14.82 8.56
CA THR A 216 -9.33 -15.23 8.27
C THR A 216 -8.50 -15.53 9.50
N GLY A 217 -8.84 -14.93 10.65
CA GLY A 217 -7.98 -14.93 11.83
C GLY A 217 -6.66 -14.20 11.65
N ALA A 218 -6.53 -13.38 10.58
CA ALA A 218 -5.33 -12.61 10.28
C ALA A 218 -4.97 -11.64 11.42
N ASP A 219 -3.68 -11.35 11.57
CA ASP A 219 -3.17 -10.47 12.63
C ASP A 219 -3.44 -8.99 12.35
N GLY A 220 -3.78 -8.64 11.11
CA GLY A 220 -4.12 -7.30 10.68
C GLY A 220 -4.65 -7.28 9.26
N ILE A 221 -4.99 -6.08 8.78
CA ILE A 221 -5.54 -5.88 7.44
C ILE A 221 -4.78 -4.81 6.66
N MET A 222 -4.72 -5.00 5.34
CA MET A 222 -4.16 -4.04 4.42
C MET A 222 -5.25 -3.53 3.47
N ILE A 223 -5.44 -2.20 3.45
CA ILE A 223 -6.47 -1.53 2.64
C ILE A 223 -5.79 -0.85 1.46
N GLY A 224 -6.30 -1.10 0.26
CA GLY A 224 -5.81 -0.46 -0.97
C GLY A 224 -6.86 0.49 -1.56
N ARG A 225 -7.52 0.07 -2.64
CA ARG A 225 -8.41 0.89 -3.48
C ARG A 225 -9.56 1.61 -2.74
N ALA A 226 -9.98 1.11 -1.60
CA ALA A 226 -11.00 1.76 -0.78
C ALA A 226 -10.56 3.11 -0.21
N THR A 227 -9.24 3.34 -0.09
CA THR A 227 -8.68 4.62 0.37
C THR A 227 -8.77 5.74 -0.67
N PHE A 228 -9.11 5.45 -1.93
CA PHE A 228 -9.17 6.44 -3.02
C PHE A 228 -10.24 7.50 -2.75
N GLY A 229 -9.81 8.70 -2.31
CA GLY A 229 -10.68 9.79 -1.90
C GLY A 229 -11.44 9.53 -0.59
N ASP A 230 -11.01 8.51 0.14
CA ASP A 230 -11.59 8.13 1.42
C ASP A 230 -10.52 7.59 2.41
N PRO A 231 -9.53 8.41 2.78
CA PRO A 231 -8.53 8.00 3.76
C PRO A 231 -9.11 7.83 5.18
N TRP A 232 -10.33 8.32 5.45
CA TRP A 232 -11.04 8.15 6.74
C TRP A 232 -11.43 6.70 7.03
N ILE A 233 -11.39 5.82 6.03
CA ILE A 233 -11.62 4.39 6.24
C ILE A 233 -10.75 3.81 7.36
N PHE A 234 -9.55 4.35 7.58
CA PHE A 234 -8.68 3.91 8.67
C PHE A 234 -9.25 4.26 10.04
N GLN A 235 -9.78 5.48 10.24
CA GLN A 235 -10.45 5.87 11.48
C GLN A 235 -11.71 5.03 11.72
N GLN A 236 -12.50 4.82 10.68
CA GLN A 236 -13.72 4.03 10.75
C GLN A 236 -13.45 2.57 11.12
N VAL A 237 -12.45 1.97 10.49
CA VAL A 237 -12.04 0.58 10.78
C VAL A 237 -11.44 0.47 12.17
N SER A 238 -10.59 1.42 12.58
CA SER A 238 -10.00 1.46 13.92
C SER A 238 -11.06 1.53 15.02
N ALA A 239 -12.03 2.44 14.87
CA ALA A 239 -13.16 2.55 15.80
C ALA A 239 -13.99 1.25 15.90
N ALA A 240 -14.28 0.63 14.74
CA ALA A 240 -15.01 -0.65 14.70
C ALA A 240 -14.22 -1.78 15.37
N MET A 241 -12.90 -1.87 15.17
CA MET A 241 -12.05 -2.87 15.82
C MET A 241 -11.97 -2.68 17.34
N ALA A 242 -12.05 -1.42 17.80
CA ALA A 242 -12.10 -1.08 19.22
C ALA A 242 -13.51 -1.22 19.84
N GLY A 243 -14.53 -1.61 19.07
CA GLY A 243 -15.93 -1.68 19.53
C GLY A 243 -16.54 -0.32 19.85
N GLN A 244 -15.98 0.75 19.28
CA GLN A 244 -16.45 2.13 19.42
C GLN A 244 -17.47 2.48 18.32
N GLU A 245 -18.18 3.60 18.51
CA GLU A 245 -19.03 4.15 17.47
C GLU A 245 -18.20 4.51 16.23
N VAL A 246 -18.63 4.00 15.06
CA VAL A 246 -17.93 4.24 13.80
C VAL A 246 -18.24 5.66 13.33
N PRO A 247 -17.23 6.53 13.16
CA PRO A 247 -17.48 7.90 12.72
C PRO A 247 -18.06 7.92 11.31
N GLU A 248 -18.97 8.84 11.06
CA GLU A 248 -19.50 9.08 9.73
C GLU A 248 -18.41 9.62 8.79
N ARG A 249 -18.61 9.45 7.50
CA ARG A 249 -17.75 10.07 6.51
C ARG A 249 -17.87 11.58 6.60
N PRO A 250 -16.75 12.36 6.62
CA PRO A 250 -16.80 13.81 6.75
C PRO A 250 -17.62 14.50 5.65
N ILE A 251 -18.21 15.64 6.00
CA ILE A 251 -18.90 16.52 5.05
C ILE A 251 -17.98 16.97 3.92
N LEU A 252 -18.53 17.48 2.83
CA LEU A 252 -17.76 17.81 1.63
C LEU A 252 -16.65 18.83 1.91
N LYS A 253 -16.94 19.87 2.69
CA LYS A 253 -15.96 20.90 3.07
C LYS A 253 -14.71 20.30 3.71
N ASP A 254 -14.88 19.41 4.68
CA ASP A 254 -13.74 18.80 5.40
C ASP A 254 -12.96 17.85 4.47
N ARG A 255 -13.67 17.13 3.60
CA ARG A 255 -13.03 16.28 2.58
C ARG A 255 -12.16 17.08 1.62
N ILE A 256 -12.64 18.23 1.18
CA ILE A 256 -11.90 19.13 0.30
C ILE A 256 -10.71 19.76 1.03
N ALA A 257 -10.86 20.12 2.31
CA ALA A 257 -9.75 20.64 3.11
C ALA A 257 -8.59 19.61 3.23
N VAL A 258 -8.91 18.34 3.47
CA VAL A 258 -7.90 17.27 3.50
C VAL A 258 -7.28 17.04 2.12
N ALA A 259 -8.06 17.12 1.04
CA ALA A 259 -7.52 17.02 -0.32
C ALA A 259 -6.51 18.14 -0.61
N VAL A 260 -6.84 19.40 -0.27
CA VAL A 260 -5.93 20.54 -0.43
C VAL A 260 -4.66 20.34 0.39
N LYS A 261 -4.77 19.93 1.67
CA LYS A 261 -3.61 19.61 2.51
C LYS A 261 -2.71 18.54 1.86
N GLN A 262 -3.30 17.49 1.29
CA GLN A 262 -2.52 16.46 0.58
C GLN A 262 -1.74 17.06 -0.60
N PHE A 263 -2.36 17.96 -1.38
CA PHE A 263 -1.72 18.55 -2.55
C PHE A 263 -0.63 19.55 -2.19
N GLU A 264 -0.80 20.30 -1.08
CA GLU A 264 0.27 21.13 -0.51
C GLU A 264 1.47 20.31 -0.02
N LEU A 265 1.23 19.13 0.56
CA LEU A 265 2.29 18.20 0.91
C LEU A 265 3.02 17.69 -0.33
N SER A 266 2.28 17.32 -1.40
CA SER A 266 2.86 16.88 -2.67
C SER A 266 3.68 18.00 -3.32
N GLU A 267 3.21 19.26 -3.28
CA GLU A 267 3.97 20.41 -3.77
C GLU A 267 5.31 20.57 -3.06
N ARG A 268 5.33 20.45 -1.73
CA ARG A 268 6.57 20.52 -0.92
C ARG A 268 7.55 19.40 -1.24
N ASP A 269 7.05 18.23 -1.67
CA ASP A 269 7.87 17.06 -1.97
C ASP A 269 8.39 17.05 -3.42
N HIS A 270 7.54 17.37 -4.38
CA HIS A 270 7.82 17.21 -5.82
C HIS A 270 7.81 18.51 -6.62
N GLY A 271 7.38 19.63 -6.02
CA GLY A 271 7.15 20.91 -6.67
C GLY A 271 5.78 21.00 -7.38
N GLU A 272 5.33 22.22 -7.65
CA GLU A 272 3.98 22.57 -8.11
C GLU A 272 3.51 21.75 -9.32
N HIS A 273 4.37 21.63 -10.33
CA HIS A 273 3.98 20.95 -11.59
C HIS A 273 3.59 19.47 -11.36
N ILE A 274 4.41 18.72 -10.64
CA ILE A 274 4.15 17.29 -10.36
C ILE A 274 2.96 17.16 -9.42
N ALA A 275 2.88 17.98 -8.37
CA ALA A 275 1.76 17.99 -7.44
C ALA A 275 0.41 18.19 -8.16
N CYS A 276 0.32 19.13 -9.09
CA CYS A 276 -0.89 19.35 -9.89
C CYS A 276 -1.25 18.14 -10.76
N LEU A 277 -0.27 17.47 -11.37
CA LEU A 277 -0.53 16.27 -12.18
C LEU A 277 -1.08 15.11 -11.32
N GLU A 278 -0.51 14.90 -10.15
CA GLU A 278 -0.95 13.87 -9.20
C GLU A 278 -2.30 14.21 -8.57
N ALA A 279 -2.51 15.49 -8.23
CA ALA A 279 -3.76 15.97 -7.67
C ALA A 279 -4.97 15.69 -8.56
N ARG A 280 -4.84 15.69 -9.89
CA ARG A 280 -5.97 15.47 -10.83
C ARG A 280 -6.75 14.19 -10.52
N LYS A 281 -6.06 13.06 -10.30
CA LYS A 281 -6.72 11.79 -9.99
C LYS A 281 -7.26 11.76 -8.55
N HIS A 282 -6.47 12.24 -7.58
CA HIS A 282 -6.86 12.23 -6.17
C HIS A 282 -8.06 13.15 -5.92
N PHE A 283 -8.06 14.35 -6.48
CA PHE A 283 -9.16 15.30 -6.32
C PHE A 283 -10.46 14.73 -6.89
N ALA A 284 -10.41 14.10 -8.09
CA ALA A 284 -11.56 13.43 -8.67
C ALA A 284 -12.09 12.29 -7.77
N TRP A 285 -11.22 11.60 -7.04
CA TRP A 285 -11.61 10.56 -6.09
C TRP A 285 -12.27 11.15 -4.82
N TYR A 286 -11.79 12.28 -4.30
CA TYR A 286 -12.43 12.97 -3.17
C TYR A 286 -13.86 13.42 -3.50
N LEU A 287 -14.17 13.65 -4.79
CA LEU A 287 -15.53 13.97 -5.27
C LEU A 287 -16.40 12.74 -5.55
N ARG A 288 -15.95 11.53 -5.22
CA ARG A 288 -16.77 10.33 -5.43
C ARG A 288 -18.04 10.40 -4.56
N GLY A 289 -19.20 10.18 -5.22
CA GLY A 289 -20.51 10.23 -4.56
C GLY A 289 -21.09 11.65 -4.38
N VAL A 290 -20.38 12.71 -4.79
CA VAL A 290 -20.90 14.08 -4.75
C VAL A 290 -21.79 14.33 -5.96
N ARG A 291 -23.04 14.78 -5.72
CA ARG A 291 -23.98 15.14 -6.78
C ARG A 291 -23.47 16.36 -7.55
N ASN A 292 -23.76 16.42 -8.84
CA ASN A 292 -23.39 17.54 -9.74
C ASN A 292 -21.90 17.83 -9.87
N ALA A 293 -21.02 16.93 -9.41
CA ALA A 293 -19.58 17.12 -9.45
C ALA A 293 -18.93 16.97 -10.85
N SER A 294 -19.70 16.64 -11.88
CA SER A 294 -19.18 16.38 -13.23
C SER A 294 -18.48 17.60 -13.86
N TYR A 295 -18.99 18.80 -13.62
CA TYR A 295 -18.36 20.03 -14.04
C TYR A 295 -16.96 20.16 -13.43
N TYR A 296 -16.85 20.03 -12.12
CA TYR A 296 -15.57 20.15 -11.41
C TYR A 296 -14.57 19.05 -11.76
N LYS A 297 -15.02 17.83 -12.05
CA LYS A 297 -14.14 16.77 -12.56
C LYS A 297 -13.49 17.15 -13.90
N LYS A 298 -14.18 17.93 -14.75
CA LYS A 298 -13.60 18.47 -15.97
C LYS A 298 -12.57 19.56 -15.67
N GLU A 299 -12.91 20.52 -14.79
CA GLU A 299 -11.99 21.58 -14.36
C GLU A 299 -10.70 21.01 -13.77
N ILE A 300 -10.80 19.97 -12.92
CA ILE A 300 -9.67 19.27 -12.31
C ILE A 300 -8.67 18.76 -13.35
N THR A 301 -9.11 18.31 -14.53
CA THR A 301 -8.20 17.80 -15.57
C THR A 301 -7.29 18.85 -16.17
N SER A 302 -7.65 20.13 -16.06
CA SER A 302 -6.91 21.27 -16.62
C SER A 302 -6.03 22.02 -15.61
N MET A 303 -6.05 21.61 -14.32
CA MET A 303 -5.20 22.22 -13.27
C MET A 303 -3.72 22.12 -13.63
N ASN A 304 -3.00 23.23 -13.51
CA ASN A 304 -1.56 23.31 -13.76
C ASN A 304 -0.79 24.04 -12.65
N LYS A 305 -1.49 24.78 -11.79
CA LYS A 305 -0.95 25.56 -10.68
C LYS A 305 -1.72 25.29 -9.39
N MET A 306 -1.09 25.49 -8.25
CA MET A 306 -1.76 25.39 -6.95
C MET A 306 -2.91 26.38 -6.81
N GLU A 307 -2.83 27.55 -7.43
CA GLU A 307 -3.92 28.52 -7.49
C GLU A 307 -5.21 27.96 -8.13
N ASP A 308 -5.08 27.10 -9.16
CA ASP A 308 -6.23 26.38 -9.75
C ASP A 308 -6.87 25.46 -8.73
N ILE A 309 -6.05 24.73 -7.97
CA ILE A 309 -6.51 23.82 -6.91
C ILE A 309 -7.30 24.60 -5.84
N TYR A 310 -6.77 25.71 -5.34
CA TYR A 310 -7.44 26.54 -4.34
C TYR A 310 -8.75 27.16 -4.86
N ARG A 311 -8.76 27.63 -6.11
CA ARG A 311 -9.96 28.16 -6.75
C ARG A 311 -11.03 27.08 -6.86
N ILE A 312 -10.70 25.94 -7.47
CA ILE A 312 -11.63 24.82 -7.64
C ILE A 312 -12.14 24.30 -6.31
N ALA A 313 -11.28 24.18 -5.30
CA ALA A 313 -11.67 23.76 -3.95
C ALA A 313 -12.72 24.69 -3.32
N ARG A 314 -12.51 26.01 -3.40
CA ARG A 314 -13.50 27.00 -2.92
C ARG A 314 -14.82 26.92 -3.67
N ASP A 315 -14.76 26.81 -5.00
CA ASP A 315 -15.95 26.74 -5.83
C ASP A 315 -16.75 25.48 -5.58
N ILE A 316 -16.09 24.32 -5.39
CA ILE A 316 -16.73 23.05 -5.01
C ILE A 316 -17.48 23.19 -3.68
N VAL A 317 -16.86 23.75 -2.65
CA VAL A 317 -17.50 23.92 -1.35
C VAL A 317 -18.69 24.88 -1.45
N ARG A 318 -18.55 26.01 -2.16
CA ARG A 318 -19.63 26.98 -2.35
C ARG A 318 -20.84 26.40 -3.10
N ASP A 319 -20.63 25.59 -4.14
CA ASP A 319 -21.68 25.21 -5.10
C ASP A 319 -22.27 23.82 -4.84
N LEU A 320 -21.58 22.95 -4.10
CA LEU A 320 -21.96 21.54 -3.94
C LEU A 320 -22.19 21.13 -2.47
N GLU A 321 -21.91 21.98 -1.50
CA GLU A 321 -22.28 21.75 -0.09
C GLU A 321 -23.69 22.30 0.15
#